data_b6913edd5e8f7a8f10a9e934b3df33d6
#
_entry.id   b6913edd5e8f7a8f10a9e934b3df33d6
#
_cell.length_a   1.000
_cell.length_b   1.000
_cell.length_c   1.000
_cell.angle_alpha   90.00
_cell.angle_beta   90.00
_cell.angle_gamma   90.00
#
_symmetry.space_group_name_H-M   'P 1'
#
loop_
_entity.id
_entity.type
_entity.pdbx_description
1 polymer ?
#
loop_
_entity_poly.entity_id
_entity_poly.type
_entity_poly.pdbx_seq_one_letter_code
_entity_poly.pdbx_strand_id
1 'polypeptide(L)'
;MANVGSESRLSSENRRLKAQIEKKHGKNVEELLDERGKRIRDAIELRVPDQVPVVLGTGVFAARYGGLTASALYYDHLAYRRACKQMILDFEPDLISWSEVGMYSGAVWELLETRLQRWGGGALPPDLGIEAIEGEYMTPDEYDLLIQDPSDFMMRYYLPRAFGALAPLSKLPAFRNLAGAGFSSMVDLFVKPEYRQLASVLYKAGKSRERLKKLAAEFSDEIAGLGIPMQRQGGSTPGGAPFDTISDYLRGMRGTMLDMYRCPEKLLEACDKILAWRIAQSTPANQPQTGSPYRSGGALHRGSDGFMSIKQFERFYWPGLKNALLAAIDLGYVASPFCEGVWNDRLEYWLEMPKGKALCFFDQVDMFRAKRVLGGHVCLQGNVPASLLVAGSPQDVEDYCRKLIKVCGKDGGFILSASTINPPDSARPANVKAMIDSAKKYGRYY
;
A
#
# COMPACT_ATOMS: atom_id res chain seq x y z
N MET A 1 7.87 -26.31 18.41
CA MET A 1 9.33 -26.22 18.57
C MET A 1 9.92 -25.33 17.47
N ALA A 2 9.77 -24.00 17.59
CA ALA A 2 10.21 -23.03 16.58
C ALA A 2 10.84 -21.76 17.19
N ASN A 3 11.44 -21.82 18.37
CA ASN A 3 11.90 -20.60 19.05
C ASN A 3 13.39 -20.60 19.48
N VAL A 4 14.23 -21.56 19.09
CA VAL A 4 15.66 -21.61 19.52
C VAL A 4 16.62 -21.08 18.45
N GLY A 5 16.13 -20.75 17.24
CA GLY A 5 16.98 -20.34 16.10
C GLY A 5 17.10 -18.81 15.86
N SER A 6 16.32 -17.95 16.55
CA SER A 6 16.27 -16.50 16.26
C SER A 6 17.28 -15.66 17.07
N GLU A 7 17.63 -16.07 18.27
CA GLU A 7 18.52 -15.27 19.15
C GLU A 7 19.96 -15.17 18.65
N SER A 8 20.47 -16.14 17.90
CA SER A 8 21.83 -16.13 17.38
C SER A 8 22.07 -15.17 16.21
N ARG A 9 21.02 -14.58 15.64
CA ARG A 9 21.08 -13.72 14.45
C ARG A 9 20.98 -12.22 14.71
N LEU A 10 20.65 -11.82 15.93
CA LEU A 10 20.59 -10.38 16.27
C LEU A 10 22.01 -9.80 16.40
N SER A 11 22.24 -8.64 15.77
CA SER A 11 23.49 -7.89 15.98
C SER A 11 23.64 -7.48 17.44
N SER A 12 24.89 -7.18 17.87
CA SER A 12 25.16 -6.68 19.24
C SER A 12 24.34 -5.41 19.56
N GLU A 13 24.12 -4.57 18.56
CA GLU A 13 23.28 -3.37 18.67
C GLU A 13 21.83 -3.74 18.95
N ASN A 14 21.25 -4.67 18.21
CA ASN A 14 19.85 -5.07 18.42
C ASN A 14 19.63 -5.74 19.76
N ARG A 15 20.58 -6.52 20.28
CA ARG A 15 20.50 -7.07 21.65
C ARG A 15 20.47 -5.96 22.70
N ARG A 16 21.31 -4.93 22.53
CA ARG A 16 21.31 -3.76 23.44
C ARG A 16 19.98 -3.00 23.37
N LEU A 17 19.46 -2.74 22.17
CA LEU A 17 18.18 -2.06 21.97
C LEU A 17 17.01 -2.87 22.56
N LYS A 18 16.98 -4.18 22.35
CA LYS A 18 15.99 -5.10 22.97
C LYS A 18 15.99 -4.91 24.48
N ALA A 19 17.14 -5.03 25.13
CA ALA A 19 17.25 -4.88 26.58
C ALA A 19 16.80 -3.48 27.08
N GLN A 20 17.08 -2.42 26.32
CA GLN A 20 16.63 -1.06 26.65
C GLN A 20 15.09 -0.93 26.56
N ILE A 21 14.48 -1.50 25.52
CA ILE A 21 13.03 -1.49 25.32
C ILE A 21 12.35 -2.29 26.44
N GLU A 22 12.83 -3.49 26.75
CA GLU A 22 12.29 -4.34 27.79
C GLU A 22 12.37 -3.65 29.17
N LYS A 23 13.49 -3.03 29.45
CA LYS A 23 13.65 -2.23 30.69
C LYS A 23 12.69 -1.03 30.73
N LYS A 24 12.50 -0.33 29.60
CA LYS A 24 11.61 0.85 29.52
C LYS A 24 10.16 0.48 29.76
N HIS A 25 9.71 -0.65 29.23
CA HIS A 25 8.30 -1.06 29.26
C HIS A 25 7.98 -2.03 30.41
N GLY A 26 8.98 -2.63 31.05
CA GLY A 26 8.78 -3.66 32.07
C GLY A 26 8.19 -4.97 31.53
N LYS A 27 8.35 -5.22 30.22
CA LYS A 27 7.80 -6.35 29.47
C LYS A 27 8.85 -6.83 28.46
N ASN A 28 8.82 -8.12 28.12
CA ASN A 28 9.66 -8.60 27.02
C ASN A 28 9.10 -8.14 25.65
N VAL A 29 9.92 -8.20 24.60
CA VAL A 29 9.53 -7.68 23.28
C VAL A 29 8.45 -8.54 22.61
N GLU A 30 8.38 -9.82 22.94
CA GLU A 30 7.34 -10.73 22.47
C GLU A 30 5.96 -10.35 23.02
N GLU A 31 5.89 -10.01 24.31
CA GLU A 31 4.68 -9.47 24.96
C GLU A 31 4.26 -8.14 24.34
N LEU A 32 5.20 -7.23 24.09
CA LEU A 32 4.91 -5.95 23.43
C LEU A 32 4.40 -6.13 22.01
N LEU A 33 4.99 -7.07 21.26
CA LEU A 33 4.56 -7.40 19.89
C LEU A 33 3.11 -7.92 19.88
N ASP A 34 2.79 -8.81 20.82
CA ASP A 34 1.45 -9.40 20.94
C ASP A 34 0.40 -8.39 21.38
N GLU A 35 0.70 -7.56 22.38
CA GLU A 35 -0.19 -6.50 22.83
C GLU A 35 -0.51 -5.51 21.72
N ARG A 36 0.51 -5.03 21.00
CA ARG A 36 0.32 -4.11 19.89
C ARG A 36 -0.48 -4.77 18.76
N GLY A 37 -0.15 -6.01 18.41
CA GLY A 37 -0.88 -6.77 17.41
C GLY A 37 -2.33 -7.04 17.80
N LYS A 38 -2.58 -7.40 19.05
CA LYS A 38 -3.93 -7.59 19.61
C LYS A 38 -4.74 -6.30 19.57
N ARG A 39 -4.14 -5.17 19.95
CA ARG A 39 -4.77 -3.84 19.90
C ARG A 39 -5.29 -3.50 18.50
N ILE A 40 -4.49 -3.77 17.48
CA ILE A 40 -4.89 -3.57 16.08
C ILE A 40 -6.03 -4.53 15.68
N ARG A 41 -5.94 -5.82 16.04
CA ARG A 41 -7.02 -6.79 15.76
C ARG A 41 -8.32 -6.43 16.45
N ASP A 42 -8.25 -6.07 17.73
CA ASP A 42 -9.45 -5.70 18.49
C ASP A 42 -10.17 -4.50 17.88
N ALA A 43 -9.40 -3.47 17.45
CA ALA A 43 -9.98 -2.32 16.78
C ALA A 43 -10.66 -2.71 15.45
N ILE A 44 -10.01 -3.54 14.62
CA ILE A 44 -10.56 -3.99 13.32
C ILE A 44 -11.84 -4.83 13.53
N GLU A 45 -11.83 -5.72 14.50
CA GLU A 45 -12.95 -6.60 14.82
C GLU A 45 -14.02 -5.92 15.69
N LEU A 46 -13.92 -4.61 15.87
CA LEU A 46 -14.85 -3.76 16.63
C LEU A 46 -14.93 -4.13 18.12
N ARG A 47 -13.90 -4.76 18.67
CA ARG A 47 -13.73 -4.89 20.11
C ARG A 47 -13.06 -3.66 20.67
N VAL A 48 -13.28 -3.40 21.95
CA VAL A 48 -12.60 -2.31 22.66
C VAL A 48 -11.20 -2.79 23.06
N PRO A 49 -10.12 -2.21 22.49
CA PRO A 49 -8.75 -2.54 22.90
C PRO A 49 -8.39 -1.88 24.24
N ASP A 50 -7.20 -2.14 24.76
CA ASP A 50 -6.66 -1.46 25.96
C ASP A 50 -6.45 0.05 25.76
N GLN A 51 -6.11 0.45 24.51
CA GLN A 51 -6.05 1.86 24.07
C GLN A 51 -6.36 1.98 22.58
N VAL A 52 -6.69 3.18 22.14
CA VAL A 52 -6.80 3.50 20.70
C VAL A 52 -5.45 3.27 20.05
N PRO A 53 -5.36 2.35 19.07
CA PRO A 53 -4.10 2.11 18.38
C PRO A 53 -3.70 3.29 17.51
N VAL A 54 -2.38 3.51 17.37
CA VAL A 54 -1.81 4.51 16.48
C VAL A 54 -0.82 3.86 15.52
N VAL A 55 -0.94 4.20 14.24
CA VAL A 55 -0.12 3.61 13.18
C VAL A 55 0.69 4.67 12.43
N LEU A 56 1.83 4.24 11.87
CA LEU A 56 2.77 5.11 11.18
C LEU A 56 3.31 4.39 9.93
N GLY A 57 3.45 5.13 8.82
CA GLY A 57 4.21 4.69 7.65
C GLY A 57 5.61 5.30 7.63
N THR A 58 6.50 4.81 6.76
CA THR A 58 7.88 5.32 6.70
C THR A 58 8.06 6.47 5.71
N GLY A 59 7.94 6.24 4.42
CA GLY A 59 8.02 7.25 3.37
C GLY A 59 9.29 8.08 3.34
N VAL A 60 9.22 9.17 2.61
CA VAL A 60 10.30 10.20 2.56
C VAL A 60 10.48 10.87 3.92
N PHE A 61 9.43 10.96 4.72
CA PHE A 61 9.50 11.51 6.08
C PHE A 61 10.60 10.80 6.91
N ALA A 62 10.68 9.47 6.84
CA ALA A 62 11.71 8.72 7.57
C ALA A 62 13.14 9.05 7.07
N ALA A 63 13.33 9.24 5.76
CA ALA A 63 14.62 9.67 5.23
C ALA A 63 15.02 11.04 5.80
N ARG A 64 14.12 12.02 5.74
CA ARG A 64 14.38 13.38 6.26
C ARG A 64 14.59 13.39 7.77
N TYR A 65 13.85 12.58 8.52
CA TYR A 65 14.05 12.41 9.95
C TYR A 65 15.46 11.92 10.29
N GLY A 66 16.00 11.00 9.46
CA GLY A 66 17.38 10.52 9.57
C GLY A 66 18.44 11.42 8.93
N GLY A 67 18.09 12.66 8.52
CA GLY A 67 19.03 13.62 7.90
C GLY A 67 19.41 13.28 6.45
N LEU A 68 18.59 12.45 5.77
CA LEU A 68 18.82 12.04 4.37
C LEU A 68 17.90 12.80 3.42
N THR A 69 18.28 12.85 2.14
CA THR A 69 17.40 13.28 1.06
C THR A 69 16.42 12.15 0.67
N ALA A 70 15.34 12.47 -0.04
CA ALA A 70 14.39 11.48 -0.54
C ALA A 70 15.06 10.45 -1.47
N SER A 71 16.13 10.81 -2.17
CA SER A 71 16.87 9.89 -3.05
C SER A 71 17.42 8.66 -2.34
N ALA A 72 17.60 8.69 -1.02
CA ALA A 72 18.06 7.53 -0.25
C ALA A 72 17.10 6.34 -0.36
N LEU A 73 15.78 6.59 -0.50
CA LEU A 73 14.80 5.53 -0.73
C LEU A 73 15.12 4.69 -1.96
N TYR A 74 15.70 5.31 -2.97
CA TYR A 74 15.86 4.76 -4.31
C TYR A 74 17.26 4.22 -4.56
N TYR A 75 18.28 4.72 -3.82
CA TYR A 75 19.69 4.43 -4.11
C TYR A 75 20.52 4.02 -2.90
N ASP A 76 20.26 4.53 -1.68
CA ASP A 76 20.97 4.12 -0.46
C ASP A 76 20.04 3.40 0.53
N HIS A 77 19.67 2.20 0.15
CA HIS A 77 18.72 1.39 0.93
C HIS A 77 19.18 1.08 2.35
N LEU A 78 20.50 1.02 2.60
CA LEU A 78 21.02 0.76 3.93
C LEU A 78 20.95 2.00 4.84
N ALA A 79 21.25 3.19 4.31
CA ALA A 79 21.07 4.43 5.06
C ALA A 79 19.58 4.66 5.33
N TYR A 80 18.72 4.46 4.32
CA TYR A 80 17.28 4.58 4.49
C TYR A 80 16.72 3.60 5.54
N ARG A 81 17.15 2.32 5.53
CA ARG A 81 16.78 1.33 6.56
C ARG A 81 17.14 1.82 7.96
N ARG A 82 18.35 2.39 8.15
CA ARG A 82 18.78 2.93 9.45
C ARG A 82 17.90 4.10 9.89
N ALA A 83 17.60 5.03 8.98
CA ALA A 83 16.71 6.16 9.24
C ALA A 83 15.29 5.70 9.65
N CYS A 84 14.72 4.71 8.93
CA CYS A 84 13.44 4.10 9.30
C CYS A 84 13.48 3.47 10.69
N LYS A 85 14.52 2.68 11.02
CA LYS A 85 14.67 2.06 12.33
C LYS A 85 14.74 3.11 13.43
N GLN A 86 15.55 4.16 13.25
CA GLN A 86 15.65 5.26 14.22
C GLN A 86 14.29 5.91 14.43
N MET A 87 13.60 6.31 13.38
CA MET A 87 12.26 6.91 13.45
C MET A 87 11.26 6.02 14.19
N ILE A 88 11.24 4.73 13.87
CA ILE A 88 10.32 3.76 14.49
C ILE A 88 10.57 3.65 15.99
N LEU A 89 11.83 3.60 16.43
CA LEU A 89 12.18 3.51 17.84
C LEU A 89 11.92 4.80 18.62
N ASP A 90 12.09 5.96 17.99
CA ASP A 90 11.87 7.25 18.64
C ASP A 90 10.37 7.57 18.80
N PHE A 91 9.55 7.13 17.86
CA PHE A 91 8.10 7.37 17.89
C PHE A 91 7.32 6.24 18.56
N GLU A 92 7.76 4.99 18.46
CA GLU A 92 7.09 3.79 19.00
C GLU A 92 5.59 3.72 18.70
N PRO A 93 5.18 3.64 17.43
CA PRO A 93 3.78 3.39 17.07
C PRO A 93 3.36 1.96 17.45
N ASP A 94 2.06 1.69 17.44
CA ASP A 94 1.54 0.35 17.67
C ASP A 94 1.70 -0.57 16.44
N LEU A 95 1.83 0.01 15.24
CA LEU A 95 2.06 -0.73 14.00
C LEU A 95 2.75 0.17 12.98
N ILE A 96 3.72 -0.38 12.26
CA ILE A 96 4.15 0.19 10.98
C ILE A 96 3.20 -0.29 9.91
N SER A 97 2.31 0.62 9.47
CA SER A 97 1.24 0.32 8.50
C SER A 97 1.75 0.19 7.07
N TRP A 98 2.86 0.84 6.75
CA TRP A 98 3.51 0.80 5.45
C TRP A 98 5.01 1.03 5.58
N SER A 99 5.82 0.20 4.91
CA SER A 99 7.27 0.35 4.87
C SER A 99 7.77 0.32 3.44
N GLU A 100 8.58 1.30 3.10
CA GLU A 100 9.22 1.40 1.79
C GLU A 100 10.64 0.81 1.76
N VAL A 101 11.12 0.26 2.88
CA VAL A 101 12.42 -0.43 2.93
C VAL A 101 12.42 -1.63 1.99
N GLY A 102 13.30 -1.58 0.99
CA GLY A 102 13.41 -2.63 -0.04
C GLY A 102 12.26 -2.65 -1.06
N MET A 103 11.42 -1.62 -1.12
CA MET A 103 10.30 -1.53 -2.06
C MET A 103 10.73 -0.96 -3.40
N TYR A 104 11.47 0.14 -3.40
CA TYR A 104 11.84 0.91 -4.58
C TYR A 104 13.31 0.80 -4.91
N SER A 105 13.66 0.99 -6.19
CA SER A 105 15.04 1.09 -6.67
C SER A 105 15.12 1.95 -7.92
N GLY A 106 15.75 3.10 -7.79
CA GLY A 106 16.05 3.98 -8.93
C GLY A 106 16.86 3.26 -10.01
N ALA A 107 17.88 2.51 -9.60
CA ALA A 107 18.71 1.73 -10.53
C ALA A 107 17.92 0.68 -11.35
N VAL A 108 16.86 0.05 -10.76
CA VAL A 108 15.99 -0.86 -11.51
C VAL A 108 15.10 -0.09 -12.48
N TRP A 109 14.57 1.05 -12.05
CA TRP A 109 13.73 1.89 -12.90
C TRP A 109 14.48 2.49 -14.06
N GLU A 110 15.71 2.95 -13.85
CA GLU A 110 16.62 3.40 -14.92
C GLU A 110 16.95 2.27 -15.89
N LEU A 111 17.29 1.09 -15.36
CA LEU A 111 17.61 -0.09 -16.16
C LEU A 111 16.44 -0.54 -17.05
N LEU A 112 15.19 -0.41 -16.56
CA LEU A 112 13.97 -0.71 -17.30
C LEU A 112 13.49 0.46 -18.17
N GLU A 113 14.08 1.65 -18.04
CA GLU A 113 13.63 2.88 -18.70
C GLU A 113 12.14 3.13 -18.44
N THR A 114 11.74 3.12 -17.14
CA THR A 114 10.33 3.25 -16.76
C THR A 114 9.76 4.61 -17.18
N ARG A 115 8.54 4.59 -17.68
CA ARG A 115 7.75 5.78 -18.05
C ARG A 115 6.59 6.02 -17.09
N LEU A 116 6.42 5.17 -16.08
CA LEU A 116 5.30 5.20 -15.14
C LEU A 116 5.49 6.22 -14.02
N GLN A 117 6.73 6.62 -13.75
CA GLN A 117 7.05 7.48 -12.61
C GLN A 117 8.36 8.22 -12.76
N ARG A 118 8.49 9.32 -12.00
CA ARG A 118 9.74 10.05 -11.73
C ARG A 118 10.03 9.96 -10.23
N TRP A 119 11.31 10.11 -9.85
CA TRP A 119 11.72 9.98 -8.44
C TRP A 119 12.95 10.84 -8.14
N GLY A 120 13.14 11.12 -6.87
CA GLY A 120 14.26 11.93 -6.38
C GLY A 120 15.62 11.29 -6.62
N GLY A 121 16.53 12.07 -7.20
CA GLY A 121 17.86 11.62 -7.61
C GLY A 121 17.90 10.94 -8.98
N GLY A 122 16.72 10.65 -9.59
CA GLY A 122 16.58 10.31 -11.00
C GLY A 122 16.19 11.53 -11.82
N ALA A 123 14.94 11.56 -12.32
CA ALA A 123 14.43 12.69 -13.10
C ALA A 123 13.98 13.89 -12.25
N LEU A 124 13.85 13.72 -10.92
CA LEU A 124 13.51 14.80 -9.98
C LEU A 124 14.71 15.17 -9.11
N PRO A 125 14.73 16.39 -8.54
CA PRO A 125 15.69 16.78 -7.51
C PRO A 125 15.76 15.76 -6.37
N PRO A 126 16.94 15.54 -5.73
CA PRO A 126 17.14 14.50 -4.72
C PRO A 126 16.20 14.59 -3.51
N ASP A 127 15.67 15.77 -3.22
CA ASP A 127 14.78 16.01 -2.07
C ASP A 127 13.30 15.72 -2.34
N LEU A 128 12.92 15.47 -3.58
CA LEU A 128 11.55 15.15 -3.94
C LEU A 128 11.31 13.64 -3.86
N GLY A 129 10.10 13.26 -3.47
CA GLY A 129 9.65 11.87 -3.41
C GLY A 129 9.41 11.27 -4.80
N ILE A 130 8.43 10.40 -4.91
CA ILE A 130 7.98 9.81 -6.16
C ILE A 130 6.82 10.61 -6.74
N GLU A 131 6.80 10.73 -8.05
CA GLU A 131 5.73 11.32 -8.83
C GLU A 131 5.25 10.31 -9.87
N ALA A 132 3.98 9.90 -9.79
CA ALA A 132 3.37 9.05 -10.79
C ALA A 132 3.13 9.83 -12.09
N ILE A 133 3.43 9.22 -13.23
CA ILE A 133 3.15 9.79 -14.55
C ILE A 133 1.93 9.07 -15.10
N GLU A 134 0.83 9.80 -15.26
CA GLU A 134 -0.32 9.27 -15.97
C GLU A 134 -0.02 9.22 -17.46
N GLY A 135 -0.12 8.02 -18.02
CA GLY A 135 0.08 7.76 -19.44
C GLY A 135 -1.07 6.96 -20.02
N GLU A 136 -1.33 7.16 -21.33
CA GLU A 136 -2.24 6.32 -22.08
C GLU A 136 -1.47 5.17 -22.72
N TYR A 137 -1.44 4.02 -22.02
CA TYR A 137 -0.73 2.81 -22.44
C TYR A 137 -1.63 1.81 -23.17
N MET A 138 -2.91 2.12 -23.29
CA MET A 138 -3.94 1.38 -24.00
C MET A 138 -4.84 2.34 -24.75
N THR A 139 -5.21 2.04 -26.00
CA THR A 139 -6.16 2.81 -26.80
C THR A 139 -7.58 2.25 -26.68
N PRO A 140 -8.64 3.01 -27.03
CA PRO A 140 -10.03 2.54 -26.87
C PRO A 140 -10.36 1.31 -27.70
N ASP A 141 -9.71 1.13 -28.86
CA ASP A 141 -9.88 -0.01 -29.77
C ASP A 141 -9.20 -1.29 -29.29
N GLU A 142 -8.39 -1.21 -28.23
CA GLU A 142 -7.68 -2.36 -27.67
C GLU A 142 -8.44 -3.06 -26.52
N TYR A 143 -9.64 -2.61 -26.15
CA TYR A 143 -10.44 -3.29 -25.12
C TYR A 143 -10.71 -4.76 -25.47
N ASP A 144 -11.05 -5.05 -26.73
CA ASP A 144 -11.31 -6.42 -27.15
C ASP A 144 -10.07 -7.31 -27.02
N LEU A 145 -8.90 -6.79 -27.32
CA LEU A 145 -7.64 -7.52 -27.12
C LEU A 145 -7.37 -7.78 -25.64
N LEU A 146 -7.52 -6.76 -24.79
CA LEU A 146 -7.36 -6.92 -23.33
C LEU A 146 -8.33 -7.97 -22.76
N ILE A 147 -9.59 -7.96 -23.19
CA ILE A 147 -10.64 -8.86 -22.69
C ILE A 147 -10.42 -10.30 -23.15
N GLN A 148 -10.04 -10.49 -24.42
CA GLN A 148 -9.91 -11.82 -25.05
C GLN A 148 -8.56 -12.47 -24.82
N ASP A 149 -7.47 -11.68 -24.84
CA ASP A 149 -6.09 -12.16 -24.67
C ASP A 149 -5.25 -11.18 -23.82
N PRO A 150 -5.52 -11.11 -22.50
CA PRO A 150 -4.82 -10.19 -21.60
C PRO A 150 -3.33 -10.44 -21.56
N SER A 151 -2.87 -11.68 -21.73
CA SER A 151 -1.44 -12.03 -21.70
C SER A 151 -0.72 -11.44 -22.90
N ASP A 152 -1.32 -11.52 -24.07
CA ASP A 152 -0.81 -10.92 -25.30
C ASP A 152 -0.78 -9.40 -25.19
N PHE A 153 -1.89 -8.79 -24.73
CA PHE A 153 -1.95 -7.34 -24.50
C PHE A 153 -0.85 -6.87 -23.55
N MET A 154 -0.71 -7.50 -22.37
CA MET A 154 0.30 -7.10 -21.38
C MET A 154 1.72 -7.25 -21.93
N MET A 155 2.02 -8.38 -22.57
CA MET A 155 3.37 -8.69 -23.02
C MET A 155 3.82 -7.85 -24.21
N ARG A 156 2.96 -7.71 -25.24
CA ARG A 156 3.35 -7.10 -26.52
C ARG A 156 2.93 -5.65 -26.68
N TYR A 157 2.03 -5.16 -25.86
CA TYR A 157 1.52 -3.78 -25.99
C TYR A 157 1.84 -2.96 -24.73
N TYR A 158 1.39 -3.39 -23.55
CA TYR A 158 1.55 -2.61 -22.33
C TYR A 158 3.02 -2.49 -21.90
N LEU A 159 3.71 -3.62 -21.70
CA LEU A 159 5.09 -3.60 -21.20
C LEU A 159 6.06 -2.79 -22.07
N PRO A 160 6.03 -2.90 -23.43
CA PRO A 160 6.86 -2.06 -24.30
C PRO A 160 6.56 -0.57 -24.23
N ARG A 161 5.32 -0.20 -23.95
CA ARG A 161 4.90 1.20 -23.80
C ARG A 161 5.28 1.78 -22.44
N ALA A 162 5.16 0.98 -21.39
CA ALA A 162 5.45 1.38 -20.02
C ALA A 162 6.96 1.40 -19.70
N PHE A 163 7.76 0.56 -20.38
CA PHE A 163 9.19 0.38 -20.13
C PHE A 163 9.96 0.37 -21.44
N GLY A 164 10.83 1.37 -21.65
CA GLY A 164 11.59 1.51 -22.91
C GLY A 164 12.49 0.30 -23.21
N ALA A 165 13.19 -0.23 -22.20
CA ALA A 165 14.06 -1.41 -22.35
C ALA A 165 13.30 -2.70 -22.74
N LEU A 166 11.97 -2.71 -22.60
CA LEU A 166 11.13 -3.85 -22.98
C LEU A 166 10.53 -3.71 -24.39
N ALA A 167 10.89 -2.68 -25.15
CA ALA A 167 10.39 -2.45 -26.52
C ALA A 167 10.49 -3.69 -27.44
N PRO A 168 11.52 -4.56 -27.36
CA PRO A 168 11.60 -5.76 -28.21
C PRO A 168 10.45 -6.74 -28.02
N LEU A 169 9.77 -6.74 -26.85
CA LEU A 169 8.62 -7.62 -26.59
C LEU A 169 7.47 -7.40 -27.59
N SER A 170 7.32 -6.18 -28.16
CA SER A 170 6.29 -5.87 -29.15
C SER A 170 6.40 -6.70 -30.44
N LYS A 171 7.59 -7.27 -30.71
CA LYS A 171 7.85 -8.07 -31.90
C LYS A 171 7.71 -9.58 -31.65
N LEU A 172 7.39 -10.01 -30.42
CA LEU A 172 7.13 -11.42 -30.15
C LEU A 172 5.86 -11.89 -30.91
N PRO A 173 5.81 -13.15 -31.37
CA PRO A 173 4.56 -13.71 -31.85
C PRO A 173 3.54 -13.80 -30.70
N ALA A 174 2.25 -13.68 -31.02
CA ALA A 174 1.20 -13.91 -30.03
C ALA A 174 1.34 -15.32 -29.44
N PHE A 175 1.25 -15.45 -28.12
CA PHE A 175 1.50 -16.74 -27.45
C PHE A 175 0.53 -17.84 -27.88
N ARG A 176 -0.70 -17.49 -28.27
CA ARG A 176 -1.66 -18.42 -28.86
C ARG A 176 -1.17 -19.07 -30.17
N ASN A 177 -0.17 -18.48 -30.84
CA ASN A 177 0.40 -18.96 -32.08
C ASN A 177 1.71 -19.76 -31.89
N LEU A 178 2.11 -20.06 -30.66
CA LEU A 178 3.39 -20.75 -30.38
C LEU A 178 3.34 -22.27 -30.61
N ALA A 179 2.16 -22.86 -30.86
CA ALA A 179 2.07 -24.28 -31.19
C ALA A 179 2.79 -24.60 -32.50
N GLY A 180 3.51 -25.72 -32.53
CA GLY A 180 4.21 -26.18 -33.74
C GLY A 180 5.30 -25.21 -34.21
N ALA A 181 5.26 -24.80 -35.46
CA ALA A 181 6.27 -23.93 -36.08
C ALA A 181 6.37 -22.53 -35.45
N GLY A 182 5.35 -22.06 -34.77
CA GLY A 182 5.35 -20.76 -34.10
C GLY A 182 6.42 -20.67 -33.00
N PHE A 183 6.70 -21.78 -32.31
CA PHE A 183 7.76 -21.81 -31.29
C PHE A 183 9.15 -21.56 -31.89
N SER A 184 9.46 -22.17 -33.03
CA SER A 184 10.74 -21.95 -33.73
C SER A 184 10.93 -20.48 -34.09
N SER A 185 9.90 -19.81 -34.59
CA SER A 185 9.93 -18.38 -34.92
C SER A 185 10.21 -17.51 -33.68
N MET A 186 9.71 -17.89 -32.51
CA MET A 186 10.04 -17.21 -31.26
C MET A 186 11.51 -17.44 -30.87
N VAL A 187 12.00 -18.66 -30.93
CA VAL A 187 13.40 -19.00 -30.59
C VAL A 187 14.38 -18.22 -31.45
N ASP A 188 14.11 -18.10 -32.77
CA ASP A 188 14.96 -17.35 -33.71
C ASP A 188 15.15 -15.87 -33.33
N LEU A 189 14.23 -15.30 -32.55
CA LEU A 189 14.37 -13.92 -32.07
C LEU A 189 15.49 -13.80 -31.04
N PHE A 190 15.70 -14.81 -30.18
CA PHE A 190 16.64 -14.70 -29.06
C PHE A 190 18.13 -14.72 -29.45
N VAL A 191 18.47 -15.01 -30.69
CA VAL A 191 19.83 -14.79 -31.21
C VAL A 191 20.12 -13.33 -31.58
N LYS A 192 19.08 -12.50 -31.73
CA LYS A 192 19.22 -11.09 -32.09
C LYS A 192 19.75 -10.28 -30.92
N PRO A 193 20.60 -9.24 -31.16
CA PRO A 193 21.22 -8.44 -30.11
C PRO A 193 20.21 -7.80 -29.14
N GLU A 194 19.09 -7.29 -29.63
CA GLU A 194 18.06 -6.63 -28.83
C GLU A 194 17.41 -7.58 -27.81
N TYR A 195 17.23 -8.85 -28.13
CA TYR A 195 16.70 -9.83 -27.19
C TYR A 195 17.72 -10.31 -26.18
N ARG A 196 19.00 -10.41 -26.57
CA ARG A 196 20.10 -10.68 -25.61
C ARG A 196 20.22 -9.54 -24.60
N GLN A 197 20.09 -8.30 -25.05
CA GLN A 197 20.07 -7.13 -24.16
C GLN A 197 18.85 -7.17 -23.24
N LEU A 198 17.67 -7.41 -23.77
CA LEU A 198 16.43 -7.58 -22.99
C LEU A 198 16.61 -8.61 -21.89
N ALA A 199 17.12 -9.81 -22.22
CA ALA A 199 17.36 -10.86 -21.22
C ALA A 199 18.35 -10.40 -20.13
N SER A 200 19.43 -9.71 -20.52
CA SER A 200 20.40 -9.13 -19.57
C SER A 200 19.75 -8.12 -18.63
N VAL A 201 18.93 -7.23 -19.16
CA VAL A 201 18.20 -6.20 -18.37
C VAL A 201 17.27 -6.87 -17.37
N LEU A 202 16.45 -7.82 -17.81
CA LEU A 202 15.51 -8.54 -16.93
C LEU A 202 16.25 -9.33 -15.83
N TYR A 203 17.37 -9.99 -16.19
CA TYR A 203 18.20 -10.70 -15.20
C TYR A 203 18.76 -9.76 -14.14
N LYS A 204 19.35 -8.61 -14.53
CA LYS A 204 19.90 -7.62 -13.61
C LYS A 204 18.82 -7.01 -12.70
N ALA A 205 17.67 -6.66 -13.29
CA ALA A 205 16.52 -6.17 -12.53
C ALA A 205 16.03 -7.21 -11.52
N GLY A 206 15.91 -8.48 -11.93
CA GLY A 206 15.53 -9.60 -11.08
C GLY A 206 16.48 -9.78 -9.89
N LYS A 207 17.80 -9.76 -10.14
CA LYS A 207 18.81 -9.83 -9.07
C LYS A 207 18.76 -8.67 -8.08
N SER A 208 18.50 -7.46 -8.57
CA SER A 208 18.30 -6.31 -7.69
C SER A 208 17.05 -6.47 -6.81
N ARG A 209 15.93 -6.89 -7.41
CA ARG A 209 14.70 -7.15 -6.66
C ARG A 209 14.83 -8.25 -5.61
N GLU A 210 15.58 -9.31 -5.91
CA GLU A 210 15.87 -10.40 -4.95
C GLU A 210 16.58 -9.85 -3.70
N ARG A 211 17.60 -8.99 -3.88
CA ARG A 211 18.30 -8.31 -2.77
C ARG A 211 17.38 -7.41 -1.96
N LEU A 212 16.52 -6.65 -2.64
CA LEU A 212 15.57 -5.74 -1.98
C LEU A 212 14.50 -6.50 -1.17
N LYS A 213 13.98 -7.59 -1.70
CA LYS A 213 13.05 -8.48 -0.96
C LYS A 213 13.70 -9.04 0.31
N LYS A 214 14.96 -9.47 0.21
CA LYS A 214 15.72 -9.95 1.38
C LYS A 214 15.89 -8.83 2.41
N LEU A 215 16.28 -7.63 1.97
CA LEU A 215 16.41 -6.45 2.84
C LEU A 215 15.11 -6.10 3.56
N ALA A 216 13.97 -6.12 2.85
CA ALA A 216 12.66 -5.87 3.42
C ALA A 216 12.26 -6.92 4.47
N ALA A 217 12.50 -8.20 4.18
CA ALA A 217 12.23 -9.29 5.12
C ALA A 217 13.09 -9.17 6.39
N GLU A 218 14.40 -8.98 6.24
CA GLU A 218 15.33 -8.78 7.37
C GLU A 218 14.94 -7.56 8.22
N PHE A 219 14.49 -6.48 7.58
CA PHE A 219 14.03 -5.30 8.31
C PHE A 219 12.75 -5.57 9.08
N SER A 220 11.79 -6.28 8.48
CA SER A 220 10.56 -6.67 9.16
C SER A 220 10.83 -7.54 10.40
N ASP A 221 11.73 -8.53 10.27
CA ASP A 221 12.11 -9.40 11.38
C ASP A 221 12.85 -8.61 12.46
N GLU A 222 13.73 -7.67 12.08
CA GLU A 222 14.45 -6.81 12.99
C GLU A 222 13.50 -5.95 13.84
N ILE A 223 12.53 -5.28 13.21
CA ILE A 223 11.56 -4.41 13.90
C ILE A 223 10.60 -5.23 14.78
N ALA A 224 10.15 -6.38 14.29
CA ALA A 224 9.35 -7.31 15.11
C ALA A 224 10.12 -7.80 16.33
N GLY A 225 11.42 -8.12 16.19
CA GLY A 225 12.32 -8.50 17.27
C GLY A 225 12.59 -7.37 18.27
N LEU A 226 12.14 -6.15 17.99
CA LEU A 226 12.15 -4.99 18.89
C LEU A 226 10.72 -4.66 19.43
N GLY A 227 9.77 -5.59 19.25
CA GLY A 227 8.43 -5.51 19.83
C GLY A 227 7.46 -4.60 19.08
N ILE A 228 7.77 -4.20 17.83
CA ILE A 228 6.88 -3.36 17.01
C ILE A 228 6.42 -4.16 15.78
N PRO A 229 5.12 -4.46 15.65
CA PRO A 229 4.63 -5.18 14.49
C PRO A 229 4.68 -4.30 13.24
N MET A 230 4.95 -4.94 12.11
CA MET A 230 4.80 -4.35 10.80
C MET A 230 3.59 -4.95 10.08
N GLN A 231 2.90 -4.14 9.25
CA GLN A 231 1.79 -4.62 8.44
C GLN A 231 2.27 -5.71 7.50
N ARG A 232 1.67 -6.89 7.62
CA ARG A 232 1.96 -8.01 6.74
C ARG A 232 1.17 -7.88 5.45
N GLN A 233 1.87 -8.02 4.34
CA GLN A 233 1.22 -8.22 3.06
C GLN A 233 0.98 -9.72 2.90
N GLY A 234 -0.24 -10.09 2.53
CA GLY A 234 -0.58 -11.46 2.18
C GLY A 234 0.04 -11.87 0.84
N GLY A 235 -0.34 -13.04 0.35
CA GLY A 235 -0.04 -13.47 -1.01
C GLY A 235 -0.76 -12.60 -2.06
N SER A 236 -1.01 -13.17 -3.23
CA SER A 236 -1.85 -12.49 -4.23
C SER A 236 -3.27 -12.29 -3.69
N THR A 237 -3.80 -11.09 -3.79
CA THR A 237 -5.14 -10.71 -3.32
C THR A 237 -5.97 -10.08 -4.42
N PRO A 238 -7.32 -10.06 -4.33
CA PRO A 238 -8.17 -9.39 -5.32
C PRO A 238 -7.87 -7.89 -5.47
N GLY A 239 -7.30 -7.25 -4.43
CA GLY A 239 -6.86 -5.85 -4.45
C GLY A 239 -8.00 -4.85 -4.36
N GLY A 240 -7.78 -3.66 -4.94
CA GLY A 240 -8.73 -2.54 -4.99
C GLY A 240 -9.63 -2.55 -6.22
N ALA A 241 -10.20 -1.38 -6.55
CA ALA A 241 -11.13 -1.24 -7.66
C ALA A 241 -10.51 -1.62 -9.01
N PRO A 242 -11.16 -2.49 -9.82
CA PRO A 242 -10.72 -2.77 -11.18
C PRO A 242 -10.70 -1.53 -12.07
N PHE A 243 -11.61 -0.59 -11.84
CA PHE A 243 -11.67 0.69 -12.52
C PHE A 243 -10.36 1.48 -12.38
N ASP A 244 -9.80 1.54 -11.16
CA ASP A 244 -8.51 2.21 -10.92
C ASP A 244 -7.38 1.54 -11.69
N THR A 245 -7.40 0.23 -11.90
CA THR A 245 -6.40 -0.46 -12.72
C THR A 245 -6.43 0.03 -14.16
N ILE A 246 -7.62 0.19 -14.73
CA ILE A 246 -7.76 0.71 -16.09
C ILE A 246 -7.34 2.17 -16.14
N SER A 247 -7.77 2.97 -15.17
CA SER A 247 -7.45 4.39 -15.12
C SER A 247 -5.98 4.68 -14.84
N ASP A 248 -5.37 4.00 -13.88
CA ASP A 248 -4.02 4.36 -13.43
C ASP A 248 -2.92 3.77 -14.32
N TYR A 249 -3.15 2.59 -14.90
CA TYR A 249 -2.10 1.85 -15.59
C TYR A 249 -2.34 1.65 -17.09
N LEU A 250 -3.57 1.74 -17.59
CA LEU A 250 -3.88 1.37 -18.97
C LEU A 250 -4.34 2.58 -19.78
N ARG A 251 -5.53 3.09 -19.50
CA ARG A 251 -6.17 4.16 -20.27
C ARG A 251 -5.78 5.58 -19.84
N GLY A 252 -5.20 5.73 -18.67
CA GLY A 252 -5.07 7.02 -18.01
C GLY A 252 -6.43 7.58 -17.53
N MET A 253 -6.39 8.58 -16.66
CA MET A 253 -7.59 9.22 -16.11
C MET A 253 -8.52 9.74 -17.20
N ARG A 254 -7.97 10.57 -18.11
CA ARG A 254 -8.75 11.18 -19.19
C ARG A 254 -9.38 10.15 -20.10
N GLY A 255 -8.63 9.11 -20.50
CA GLY A 255 -9.12 8.04 -21.36
C GLY A 255 -10.29 7.30 -20.72
N THR A 256 -10.12 6.87 -19.46
CA THR A 256 -11.16 6.12 -18.74
C THR A 256 -12.43 6.96 -18.51
N MET A 257 -12.27 8.27 -18.20
CA MET A 257 -13.42 9.17 -18.06
C MET A 257 -14.20 9.32 -19.37
N LEU A 258 -13.53 9.40 -20.51
CA LEU A 258 -14.19 9.46 -21.82
C LEU A 258 -14.85 8.11 -22.18
N ASP A 259 -14.23 6.99 -21.80
CA ASP A 259 -14.72 5.64 -22.10
C ASP A 259 -16.01 5.32 -21.35
N MET A 260 -16.27 5.94 -20.18
CA MET A 260 -17.58 5.84 -19.50
C MET A 260 -18.76 6.31 -20.39
N TYR A 261 -18.48 7.16 -21.39
CA TYR A 261 -19.48 7.67 -22.32
C TYR A 261 -19.39 7.04 -23.73
N ARG A 262 -18.17 6.75 -24.20
CA ARG A 262 -17.91 6.31 -25.57
C ARG A 262 -18.05 4.80 -25.74
N CYS A 263 -17.58 4.03 -24.74
CA CYS A 263 -17.62 2.57 -24.77
C CYS A 263 -17.86 1.97 -23.37
N PRO A 264 -18.97 2.39 -22.69
CA PRO A 264 -19.23 2.02 -21.30
C PRO A 264 -19.29 0.51 -21.07
N GLU A 265 -19.86 -0.26 -22.01
CA GLU A 265 -19.99 -1.72 -21.87
C GLU A 265 -18.62 -2.42 -21.95
N LYS A 266 -17.71 -1.94 -22.82
CA LYS A 266 -16.33 -2.46 -22.90
C LYS A 266 -15.52 -2.16 -21.66
N LEU A 267 -15.70 -0.97 -21.10
CA LEU A 267 -15.07 -0.58 -19.83
C LEU A 267 -15.54 -1.49 -18.68
N LEU A 268 -16.84 -1.73 -18.57
CA LEU A 268 -17.42 -2.64 -17.56
C LEU A 268 -16.94 -4.08 -17.75
N GLU A 269 -16.99 -4.60 -18.97
CA GLU A 269 -16.51 -5.95 -19.29
C GLU A 269 -15.02 -6.12 -18.94
N ALA A 270 -14.18 -5.13 -19.24
CA ALA A 270 -12.77 -5.14 -18.88
C ALA A 270 -12.57 -5.12 -17.36
N CYS A 271 -13.34 -4.32 -16.60
CA CYS A 271 -13.32 -4.32 -15.13
C CYS A 271 -13.67 -5.71 -14.57
N ASP A 272 -14.73 -6.33 -15.09
CA ASP A 272 -15.18 -7.67 -14.64
C ASP A 272 -14.13 -8.74 -14.93
N LYS A 273 -13.50 -8.69 -16.10
CA LYS A 273 -12.41 -9.62 -16.46
C LYS A 273 -11.18 -9.45 -15.57
N ILE A 274 -10.75 -8.21 -15.34
CA ILE A 274 -9.62 -7.91 -14.44
C ILE A 274 -9.90 -8.46 -13.03
N LEU A 275 -11.11 -8.25 -12.52
CA LEU A 275 -11.50 -8.77 -11.22
C LEU A 275 -11.48 -10.30 -11.19
N ALA A 276 -12.07 -10.95 -12.18
CA ALA A 276 -12.10 -12.40 -12.29
C ALA A 276 -10.68 -13.01 -12.31
N TRP A 277 -9.76 -12.42 -13.07
CA TRP A 277 -8.36 -12.88 -13.11
C TRP A 277 -7.64 -12.70 -11.77
N ARG A 278 -7.87 -11.57 -11.09
CA ARG A 278 -7.28 -11.33 -9.77
C ARG A 278 -7.78 -12.34 -8.75
N ILE A 279 -9.07 -12.59 -8.71
CA ILE A 279 -9.67 -13.60 -7.81
C ILE A 279 -9.08 -14.99 -8.09
N ALA A 280 -9.03 -15.39 -9.37
CA ALA A 280 -8.48 -16.70 -9.77
C ALA A 280 -7.00 -16.90 -9.39
N GLN A 281 -6.22 -15.83 -9.29
CA GLN A 281 -4.81 -15.87 -8.90
C GLN A 281 -4.59 -15.61 -7.40
N SER A 282 -5.65 -15.31 -6.66
CA SER A 282 -5.56 -14.99 -5.24
C SER A 282 -5.36 -16.24 -4.40
N THR A 283 -4.66 -16.08 -3.27
CA THR A 283 -4.38 -17.16 -2.34
C THR A 283 -5.05 -16.89 -1.00
N PRO A 284 -5.59 -17.91 -0.30
CA PRO A 284 -6.17 -17.73 1.02
C PRO A 284 -5.19 -17.13 2.03
N ALA A 285 -5.70 -16.29 2.91
CA ALA A 285 -4.93 -15.74 4.01
C ALA A 285 -4.98 -16.72 5.20
N ASN A 286 -3.83 -17.33 5.51
CA ASN A 286 -3.67 -18.01 6.79
C ASN A 286 -3.37 -16.96 7.85
N GLN A 287 -4.42 -16.39 8.47
CA GLN A 287 -4.28 -15.32 9.45
C GLN A 287 -3.35 -15.72 10.60
N PRO A 288 -2.37 -14.87 10.96
CA PRO A 288 -1.48 -15.16 12.07
C PRO A 288 -2.24 -15.09 13.40
N GLN A 289 -1.89 -15.96 14.34
CA GLN A 289 -2.47 -15.91 15.69
C GLN A 289 -2.00 -14.66 16.47
N THR A 290 -0.81 -14.18 16.18
CA THR A 290 -0.17 -13.01 16.80
C THR A 290 0.19 -11.95 15.75
N GLY A 291 0.40 -10.71 16.20
CA GLY A 291 0.76 -9.60 15.30
C GLY A 291 -0.43 -9.02 14.53
N SER A 292 -0.15 -8.24 13.47
CA SER A 292 -1.18 -7.61 12.64
C SER A 292 -1.83 -8.61 11.68
N PRO A 293 -3.14 -8.54 11.43
CA PRO A 293 -3.81 -9.40 10.47
C PRO A 293 -3.36 -9.10 9.03
N TYR A 294 -3.44 -10.10 8.15
CA TYR A 294 -3.27 -9.88 6.72
C TYR A 294 -4.43 -9.05 6.17
N ARG A 295 -4.09 -8.07 5.34
CA ARG A 295 -5.05 -7.13 4.75
C ARG A 295 -5.01 -7.22 3.23
N SER A 296 -6.13 -6.92 2.60
CA SER A 296 -6.27 -6.75 1.17
C SER A 296 -6.99 -5.43 0.88
N GLY A 297 -6.48 -4.69 -0.07
CA GLY A 297 -6.98 -3.40 -0.49
C GLY A 297 -5.93 -2.67 -1.30
N GLY A 298 -6.15 -1.42 -1.57
CA GLY A 298 -5.22 -0.54 -2.28
C GLY A 298 -5.67 0.90 -2.10
N ALA A 299 -4.93 1.84 -2.64
CA ALA A 299 -5.40 3.21 -2.77
C ALA A 299 -6.54 3.25 -3.78
N LEU A 300 -7.59 3.99 -3.44
CA LEU A 300 -8.79 4.18 -4.25
C LEU A 300 -8.77 5.61 -4.80
N HIS A 301 -8.33 5.74 -6.05
CA HIS A 301 -8.04 7.05 -6.63
C HIS A 301 -9.28 7.69 -7.27
N ARG A 302 -10.09 6.90 -7.99
CA ARG A 302 -11.16 7.45 -8.82
C ARG A 302 -12.57 7.37 -8.19
N GLY A 303 -12.68 6.74 -7.02
CA GLY A 303 -13.95 6.61 -6.30
C GLY A 303 -14.36 7.85 -5.50
N SER A 304 -13.51 8.88 -5.37
CA SER A 304 -13.79 10.05 -4.52
C SER A 304 -14.96 10.92 -5.03
N ASP A 305 -15.57 11.70 -4.11
CA ASP A 305 -16.78 12.51 -4.39
C ASP A 305 -16.60 13.49 -5.55
N GLY A 306 -15.41 14.09 -5.66
CA GLY A 306 -15.12 15.08 -6.69
C GLY A 306 -14.76 14.49 -8.06
N PHE A 307 -14.57 13.17 -8.16
CA PHE A 307 -14.07 12.54 -9.37
C PHE A 307 -15.18 12.08 -10.32
N MET A 308 -16.22 11.47 -9.78
CA MET A 308 -17.39 11.01 -10.56
C MET A 308 -18.69 11.24 -9.79
N SER A 309 -19.80 11.40 -10.55
CA SER A 309 -21.12 11.48 -9.96
C SER A 309 -21.52 10.20 -9.23
N ILE A 310 -22.51 10.27 -8.34
CA ILE A 310 -23.05 9.08 -7.66
C ILE A 310 -23.51 8.02 -8.66
N LYS A 311 -24.21 8.41 -9.73
CA LYS A 311 -24.67 7.47 -10.77
C LYS A 311 -23.52 6.76 -11.48
N GLN A 312 -22.41 7.47 -11.74
CA GLN A 312 -21.21 6.87 -12.34
C GLN A 312 -20.51 5.94 -11.33
N PHE A 313 -20.41 6.35 -10.07
CA PHE A 313 -19.87 5.53 -9.01
C PHE A 313 -20.63 4.21 -8.85
N GLU A 314 -21.96 4.26 -8.78
CA GLU A 314 -22.85 3.10 -8.70
C GLU A 314 -22.76 2.18 -9.91
N ARG A 315 -22.52 2.73 -11.10
CA ARG A 315 -22.44 1.93 -12.32
C ARG A 315 -21.03 1.36 -12.57
N PHE A 316 -19.98 2.19 -12.44
CA PHE A 316 -18.66 1.84 -12.95
C PHE A 316 -17.65 1.48 -11.84
N TYR A 317 -17.86 1.97 -10.62
CA TYR A 317 -16.82 1.86 -9.59
C TYR A 317 -17.20 0.92 -8.45
N TRP A 318 -18.31 1.20 -7.76
CA TRP A 318 -18.69 0.48 -6.54
C TRP A 318 -18.90 -1.02 -6.73
N PRO A 319 -19.59 -1.51 -7.77
CA PRO A 319 -19.81 -2.96 -7.92
C PRO A 319 -18.51 -3.75 -8.02
N GLY A 320 -17.57 -3.27 -8.82
CA GLY A 320 -16.25 -3.91 -8.97
C GLY A 320 -15.41 -3.85 -7.70
N LEU A 321 -15.38 -2.71 -7.00
CA LEU A 321 -14.71 -2.56 -5.72
C LEU A 321 -15.32 -3.46 -4.65
N LYS A 322 -16.64 -3.42 -4.48
CA LYS A 322 -17.37 -4.25 -3.52
C LYS A 322 -17.05 -5.73 -3.70
N ASN A 323 -17.14 -6.23 -4.94
CA ASN A 323 -16.88 -7.64 -5.23
C ASN A 323 -15.41 -8.01 -4.97
N ALA A 324 -14.45 -7.12 -5.23
CA ALA A 324 -13.04 -7.33 -4.90
C ALA A 324 -12.83 -7.47 -3.38
N LEU A 325 -13.45 -6.57 -2.60
CA LEU A 325 -13.34 -6.58 -1.13
C LEU A 325 -14.04 -7.79 -0.50
N LEU A 326 -15.22 -8.17 -1.00
CA LEU A 326 -15.92 -9.38 -0.54
C LEU A 326 -15.12 -10.65 -0.85
N ALA A 327 -14.57 -10.76 -2.07
CA ALA A 327 -13.70 -11.89 -2.42
C ALA A 327 -12.44 -11.95 -1.53
N ALA A 328 -11.88 -10.80 -1.14
CA ALA A 328 -10.77 -10.77 -0.20
C ALA A 328 -11.19 -11.25 1.20
N ILE A 329 -12.38 -10.86 1.67
CA ILE A 329 -12.94 -11.32 2.96
C ILE A 329 -13.17 -12.81 2.94
N ASP A 330 -13.72 -13.37 1.86
CA ASP A 330 -13.96 -14.80 1.69
C ASP A 330 -12.65 -15.62 1.71
N LEU A 331 -11.56 -15.02 1.22
CA LEU A 331 -10.23 -15.60 1.29
C LEU A 331 -9.56 -15.41 2.66
N GLY A 332 -10.24 -14.82 3.64
CA GLY A 332 -9.77 -14.62 5.02
C GLY A 332 -8.96 -13.34 5.25
N TYR A 333 -8.90 -12.41 4.31
CA TYR A 333 -8.25 -11.10 4.51
C TYR A 333 -9.21 -10.11 5.21
N VAL A 334 -8.62 -9.11 5.87
CA VAL A 334 -9.34 -7.89 6.24
C VAL A 334 -9.38 -6.98 5.01
N ALA A 335 -10.57 -6.59 4.58
CA ALA A 335 -10.72 -5.57 3.53
C ALA A 335 -10.21 -4.22 4.07
N SER A 336 -9.15 -3.66 3.49
CA SER A 336 -8.47 -2.47 4.01
C SER A 336 -8.08 -1.48 2.90
N PRO A 337 -9.06 -0.87 2.24
CA PRO A 337 -8.77 0.15 1.23
C PRO A 337 -8.36 1.48 1.87
N PHE A 338 -7.50 2.23 1.17
CA PHE A 338 -7.21 3.62 1.45
C PHE A 338 -8.11 4.48 0.55
N CYS A 339 -9.08 5.16 1.14
CA CYS A 339 -10.02 6.05 0.48
C CYS A 339 -9.37 7.43 0.29
N GLU A 340 -8.61 7.60 -0.79
CA GLU A 340 -7.90 8.84 -1.10
C GLU A 340 -8.87 9.94 -1.52
N GLY A 341 -8.66 11.16 -1.03
CA GLY A 341 -9.52 12.30 -1.26
C GLY A 341 -10.80 12.30 -0.41
N VAL A 342 -11.86 12.91 -0.93
CA VAL A 342 -13.13 13.10 -0.21
C VAL A 342 -14.11 11.98 -0.51
N TRP A 343 -14.65 11.34 0.55
CA TRP A 343 -15.60 10.21 0.45
C TRP A 343 -16.84 10.42 1.33
N ASN A 344 -17.21 11.69 1.62
CA ASN A 344 -18.32 11.99 2.52
C ASN A 344 -19.68 11.52 1.99
N ASP A 345 -19.89 11.60 0.67
CA ASP A 345 -21.15 11.20 0.02
C ASP A 345 -21.21 9.70 -0.32
N ARG A 346 -20.19 8.94 0.07
CA ARG A 346 -20.06 7.51 -0.20
C ARG A 346 -19.92 6.66 1.07
N LEU A 347 -20.15 7.25 2.23
CA LEU A 347 -19.98 6.54 3.51
C LEU A 347 -20.96 5.37 3.63
N GLU A 348 -22.20 5.55 3.23
CA GLU A 348 -23.27 4.58 3.39
C GLU A 348 -23.03 3.28 2.62
N TYR A 349 -22.26 3.31 1.52
CA TYR A 349 -21.89 2.11 0.76
C TYR A 349 -21.06 1.12 1.57
N TRP A 350 -20.26 1.58 2.53
CA TRP A 350 -19.45 0.72 3.39
C TRP A 350 -20.30 -0.14 4.35
N LEU A 351 -21.56 0.18 4.55
CA LEU A 351 -22.51 -0.66 5.31
C LEU A 351 -22.85 -1.98 4.60
N GLU A 352 -22.53 -2.07 3.30
CA GLU A 352 -22.68 -3.32 2.53
C GLU A 352 -21.55 -4.34 2.82
N MET A 353 -20.50 -3.95 3.52
CA MET A 353 -19.44 -4.86 3.94
C MET A 353 -19.89 -5.69 5.16
N PRO A 354 -19.42 -6.94 5.31
CA PRO A 354 -19.68 -7.71 6.52
C PRO A 354 -19.12 -7.00 7.75
N LYS A 355 -19.93 -6.94 8.82
CA LYS A 355 -19.58 -6.26 10.06
C LYS A 355 -18.26 -6.78 10.65
N GLY A 356 -17.34 -5.86 11.00
CA GLY A 356 -16.04 -6.17 11.60
C GLY A 356 -15.05 -6.84 10.66
N LYS A 357 -15.29 -6.81 9.34
CA LYS A 357 -14.40 -7.40 8.32
C LYS A 357 -13.70 -6.37 7.44
N ALA A 358 -14.03 -5.08 7.62
CA ALA A 358 -13.42 -4.00 6.85
C ALA A 358 -12.80 -2.94 7.76
N LEU A 359 -11.71 -2.38 7.29
CA LEU A 359 -11.01 -1.21 7.81
C LEU A 359 -11.01 -0.13 6.74
N CYS A 360 -11.77 0.94 6.93
CA CYS A 360 -11.79 2.07 6.01
C CYS A 360 -10.75 3.10 6.44
N PHE A 361 -9.68 3.22 5.69
CA PHE A 361 -8.67 4.24 5.90
C PHE A 361 -9.06 5.49 5.09
N PHE A 362 -9.37 6.58 5.76
CA PHE A 362 -9.88 7.81 5.16
C PHE A 362 -8.85 8.94 5.15
N ASP A 363 -8.75 9.62 4.01
CA ASP A 363 -7.96 10.84 3.84
C ASP A 363 -8.79 12.08 4.24
N GLN A 364 -9.59 12.64 3.34
CA GLN A 364 -10.31 13.90 3.53
C GLN A 364 -11.80 13.69 3.83
N VAL A 365 -12.08 12.92 4.86
CA VAL A 365 -13.44 12.59 5.30
C VAL A 365 -13.74 13.28 6.64
N ASP A 366 -14.96 13.76 6.82
CA ASP A 366 -15.47 14.11 8.15
C ASP A 366 -15.59 12.84 9.01
N MET A 367 -14.57 12.57 9.81
CA MET A 367 -14.49 11.38 10.67
C MET A 367 -15.60 11.35 11.72
N PHE A 368 -16.14 12.49 12.12
CA PHE A 368 -17.24 12.54 13.06
C PHE A 368 -18.55 12.10 12.40
N ARG A 369 -18.77 12.47 11.12
CA ARG A 369 -19.86 11.90 10.30
C ARG A 369 -19.61 10.42 10.03
N ALA A 370 -18.40 10.03 9.65
CA ALA A 370 -18.04 8.63 9.41
C ALA A 370 -18.33 7.76 10.66
N LYS A 371 -18.00 8.23 11.87
CA LYS A 371 -18.33 7.52 13.11
C LYS A 371 -19.84 7.40 13.33
N ARG A 372 -20.64 8.42 13.01
CA ARG A 372 -22.10 8.33 13.14
C ARG A 372 -22.73 7.34 12.16
N VAL A 373 -22.20 7.27 10.93
CA VAL A 373 -22.73 6.39 9.87
C VAL A 373 -22.20 4.96 10.01
N LEU A 374 -20.91 4.79 10.23
CA LEU A 374 -20.19 3.52 10.11
C LEU A 374 -19.77 2.92 11.45
N GLY A 375 -19.86 3.69 12.54
CA GLY A 375 -19.41 3.25 13.87
C GLY A 375 -20.11 1.97 14.31
N GLY A 376 -19.31 0.98 14.77
CA GLY A 376 -19.82 -0.34 15.15
C GLY A 376 -20.15 -1.27 13.98
N HIS A 377 -19.84 -0.87 12.73
CA HIS A 377 -20.00 -1.70 11.53
C HIS A 377 -18.66 -2.01 10.86
N VAL A 378 -17.85 -0.99 10.58
CA VAL A 378 -16.48 -1.12 10.06
C VAL A 378 -15.51 -0.38 10.98
N CYS A 379 -14.25 -0.78 10.96
CA CYS A 379 -13.19 -0.05 11.64
C CYS A 379 -12.83 1.20 10.83
N LEU A 380 -12.66 2.34 11.50
CA LEU A 380 -12.25 3.61 10.89
C LEU A 380 -10.77 3.85 11.18
N GLN A 381 -10.00 4.24 10.17
CA GLN A 381 -8.61 4.67 10.34
C GLN A 381 -8.44 6.08 9.77
N GLY A 382 -7.64 6.88 10.45
CA GLY A 382 -7.28 8.25 10.01
C GLY A 382 -7.54 9.25 11.12
N ASN A 383 -7.70 10.51 10.81
CA ASN A 383 -7.23 11.20 9.63
C ASN A 383 -6.67 12.56 10.08
N VAL A 384 -5.52 12.51 10.77
CA VAL A 384 -4.85 13.78 11.12
C VAL A 384 -4.40 14.46 9.83
N PRO A 385 -4.92 15.67 9.51
CA PRO A 385 -4.68 16.32 8.22
C PRO A 385 -3.20 16.51 7.92
N ALA A 386 -2.79 16.21 6.68
CA ALA A 386 -1.43 16.43 6.22
C ALA A 386 -0.97 17.88 6.44
N SER A 387 -1.84 18.85 6.15
CA SER A 387 -1.58 20.28 6.39
C SER A 387 -1.28 20.60 7.86
N LEU A 388 -1.96 19.94 8.79
CA LEU A 388 -1.74 20.12 10.23
C LEU A 388 -0.38 19.57 10.66
N LEU A 389 0.03 18.41 10.13
CA LEU A 389 1.34 17.84 10.40
C LEU A 389 2.49 18.66 9.82
N VAL A 390 2.25 19.41 8.73
CA VAL A 390 3.26 20.26 8.07
C VAL A 390 3.33 21.65 8.69
N ALA A 391 2.19 22.33 8.83
CA ALA A 391 2.11 23.76 9.15
C ALA A 391 1.61 24.06 10.59
N GLY A 392 0.90 23.11 11.24
CA GLY A 392 0.37 23.29 12.59
C GLY A 392 1.45 23.29 13.67
N SER A 393 1.05 23.62 14.90
CA SER A 393 1.86 23.40 16.10
C SER A 393 1.62 22.01 16.69
N PRO A 394 2.52 21.48 17.53
CA PRO A 394 2.27 20.23 18.26
C PRO A 394 0.98 20.27 19.10
N GLN A 395 0.61 21.43 19.64
CA GLN A 395 -0.64 21.62 20.40
C GLN A 395 -1.87 21.51 19.52
N ASP A 396 -1.84 22.08 18.30
CA ASP A 396 -2.97 21.97 17.35
C ASP A 396 -3.18 20.49 16.95
N VAL A 397 -2.10 19.75 16.73
CA VAL A 397 -2.15 18.32 16.44
C VAL A 397 -2.71 17.53 17.64
N GLU A 398 -2.23 17.80 18.84
CA GLU A 398 -2.72 17.16 20.07
C GLU A 398 -4.22 17.42 20.27
N ASP A 399 -4.67 18.65 20.09
CA ASP A 399 -6.08 19.03 20.24
C ASP A 399 -6.98 18.34 19.21
N TYR A 400 -6.52 18.23 17.96
CA TYR A 400 -7.24 17.50 16.92
C TYR A 400 -7.30 16.00 17.22
N CYS A 401 -6.18 15.38 17.57
CA CYS A 401 -6.12 13.98 17.95
C CYS A 401 -7.00 13.66 19.15
N ARG A 402 -7.01 14.52 20.17
CA ARG A 402 -7.89 14.38 21.36
C ARG A 402 -9.37 14.35 20.95
N LYS A 403 -9.80 15.19 20.01
CA LYS A 403 -11.17 15.18 19.50
C LYS A 403 -11.48 13.89 18.75
N LEU A 404 -10.58 13.45 17.86
CA LEU A 404 -10.74 12.18 17.13
C LEU A 404 -10.86 10.99 18.09
N ILE A 405 -9.95 10.90 19.06
CA ILE A 405 -9.92 9.82 20.04
C ILE A 405 -11.21 9.82 20.85
N LYS A 406 -11.63 10.99 21.36
CA LYS A 406 -12.85 11.12 22.18
C LYS A 406 -14.11 10.69 21.44
N VAL A 407 -14.23 11.02 20.15
CA VAL A 407 -15.46 10.77 19.38
C VAL A 407 -15.36 9.44 18.62
N CYS A 408 -14.32 9.27 17.79
CA CYS A 408 -14.19 8.10 16.93
C CYS A 408 -13.71 6.87 17.70
N GLY A 409 -12.88 7.06 18.74
CA GLY A 409 -12.41 5.99 19.61
C GLY A 409 -13.49 5.42 20.53
N LYS A 410 -14.55 6.19 20.84
CA LYS A 410 -15.61 5.72 21.71
C LYS A 410 -16.16 4.36 21.24
N ASP A 411 -16.26 3.40 22.16
CA ASP A 411 -16.77 2.04 21.93
C ASP A 411 -15.90 1.19 20.95
N GLY A 412 -14.62 1.58 20.73
CA GLY A 412 -13.70 0.85 19.85
C GLY A 412 -13.89 1.13 18.35
N GLY A 413 -13.29 0.28 17.50
CA GLY A 413 -13.43 0.38 16.05
C GLY A 413 -12.76 1.61 15.42
N PHE A 414 -11.66 2.10 16.03
CA PHE A 414 -10.92 3.26 15.52
C PHE A 414 -9.42 3.07 15.64
N ILE A 415 -8.67 3.50 14.62
CA ILE A 415 -7.21 3.54 14.57
C ILE A 415 -6.78 4.96 14.20
N LEU A 416 -5.93 5.58 15.04
CA LEU A 416 -5.39 6.90 14.77
C LEU A 416 -4.23 6.83 13.77
N SER A 417 -4.25 7.67 12.74
CA SER A 417 -3.15 7.85 11.80
C SER A 417 -3.15 9.24 11.18
N ALA A 418 -2.10 9.58 10.43
CA ALA A 418 -2.17 10.66 9.46
C ALA A 418 -3.30 10.39 8.44
N SER A 419 -3.72 11.41 7.71
CA SER A 419 -4.69 11.29 6.60
C SER A 419 -4.09 10.60 5.38
N THR A 420 -2.77 10.44 5.32
CA THR A 420 -2.00 9.83 4.24
C THR A 420 -1.31 8.54 4.72
N ILE A 421 -0.96 7.64 3.79
CA ILE A 421 -0.32 6.34 4.09
C ILE A 421 0.97 6.53 4.89
N ASN A 422 1.79 7.50 4.49
CA ASN A 422 2.97 7.96 5.22
C ASN A 422 2.73 9.37 5.76
N PRO A 423 3.43 9.81 6.81
CA PRO A 423 3.46 11.23 7.12
C PRO A 423 3.91 12.04 5.90
N PRO A 424 3.36 13.24 5.68
CA PRO A 424 3.82 14.10 4.58
C PRO A 424 5.34 14.28 4.58
N ASP A 425 5.95 14.36 3.42
CA ASP A 425 7.40 14.49 3.27
C ASP A 425 8.00 15.64 4.08
N SER A 426 7.25 16.74 4.21
CA SER A 426 7.64 17.94 4.95
C SER A 426 7.02 18.05 6.35
N ALA A 427 6.41 16.96 6.87
CA ALA A 427 5.86 16.97 8.22
C ALA A 427 6.94 17.29 9.26
N ARG A 428 6.56 18.05 10.28
CA ARG A 428 7.46 18.37 11.39
C ARG A 428 7.55 17.17 12.34
N PRO A 429 8.75 16.68 12.70
CA PRO A 429 8.89 15.56 13.63
C PRO A 429 8.12 15.74 14.95
N ALA A 430 8.11 16.97 15.50
CA ALA A 430 7.36 17.29 16.72
C ALA A 430 5.84 17.09 16.55
N ASN A 431 5.28 17.38 15.36
CA ASN A 431 3.86 17.21 15.05
C ASN A 431 3.50 15.72 14.91
N VAL A 432 4.33 14.95 14.22
CA VAL A 432 4.15 13.49 14.13
C VAL A 432 4.26 12.84 15.52
N LYS A 433 5.21 13.31 16.33
CA LYS A 433 5.36 12.85 17.73
C LYS A 433 4.13 13.18 18.57
N ALA A 434 3.57 14.40 18.45
CA ALA A 434 2.35 14.81 19.13
C ALA A 434 1.15 13.92 18.77
N MET A 435 1.03 13.51 17.50
CA MET A 435 0.00 12.55 17.06
C MET A 435 0.15 11.20 17.77
N ILE A 436 1.36 10.63 17.77
CA ILE A 436 1.64 9.34 18.42
C ILE A 436 1.40 9.41 19.94
N ASP A 437 1.90 10.45 20.59
CA ASP A 437 1.77 10.62 22.03
C ASP A 437 0.32 10.88 22.46
N SER A 438 -0.50 11.49 21.60
CA SER A 438 -1.93 11.69 21.86
C SER A 438 -2.69 10.38 22.04
N ALA A 439 -2.37 9.33 21.26
CA ALA A 439 -2.96 8.01 21.44
C ALA A 439 -2.61 7.42 22.82
N LYS A 440 -1.35 7.56 23.22
CA LYS A 440 -0.87 7.09 24.54
C LYS A 440 -1.49 7.87 25.70
N LYS A 441 -1.72 9.18 25.52
CA LYS A 441 -2.23 10.09 26.55
C LYS A 441 -3.73 10.03 26.73
N TYR A 442 -4.48 9.94 25.62
CA TYR A 442 -5.94 10.07 25.61
C TYR A 442 -6.70 8.82 25.15
N GLY A 443 -5.97 7.82 24.62
CA GLY A 443 -6.58 6.66 23.98
C GLY A 443 -6.90 5.49 24.90
N ARG A 444 -6.53 5.53 26.19
CA ARG A 444 -6.80 4.42 27.11
C ARG A 444 -8.29 4.26 27.38
N TYR A 445 -8.76 3.02 27.29
CA TYR A 445 -10.09 2.62 27.71
C TYR A 445 -10.02 2.12 29.17
N TYR A 446 -11.03 2.46 29.96
CA TYR A 446 -11.14 2.07 31.37
C TYR A 446 -12.29 1.08 31.54
#